data_a5d90dd59d94521b46715ca204c43f6b
#
_entry.id   a5d90dd59d94521b46715ca204c43f6b
#
_cell.length_a   1.000
_cell.length_b   1.000
_cell.length_c   1.000
_cell.angle_alpha   90.00
_cell.angle_beta   90.00
_cell.angle_gamma   90.00
#
_symmetry.space_group_name_H-M   'P 1'
#
loop_
_entity.id
_entity.type
_entity.pdbx_description
1 polymer ?
#
loop_
_entity_poly.entity_id
_entity_poly.type
_entity_poly.pdbx_seq_one_letter_code
_entity_poly.pdbx_strand_id
1 'polypeptide(L)'
;MTETILEPELPIIDPHHQLWDLRPLLPVFPEPHHPFIAAIAGAPYYTFDALHAEVGSGHNIIATVFMECGAFYTAGASDALKVVGEVEFVNGVAAQSASGLYGDLRLCAAIVGHADLTLGDRVTPVLEALQAASGRFRGIRHSASWDADPAVLGAPFHAPQGLLGSDAFRAGFKHLAPQGLSFDVWVLEPQLGDVIALARAFPETSIVLDHCGTPLNIASYHGRLHERFEPWRTAIRELASCPNVTVKLGGLAMAFCGMPDHGPAAGLSSEVLAAMWRPYIETCIEAFGAERAMFESNFPVDRWGADYATLWNAFKRLTHGASNEEKRALYAGTAARVYGIEALLAGV
;
A
#
# COMPACT_ATOMS: atom_id res chain seq x y z
N MET A 1 -6.29 21.51 15.78
CA MET A 1 -6.49 22.61 14.80
C MET A 1 -6.12 22.02 13.44
N THR A 2 -6.99 22.10 12.45
CA THR A 2 -6.71 21.66 11.07
C THR A 2 -5.62 22.53 10.49
N GLU A 3 -4.54 21.92 10.01
CA GLU A 3 -3.47 22.66 9.35
C GLU A 3 -3.95 23.23 8.00
N THR A 4 -3.33 24.34 7.57
CA THR A 4 -3.52 24.83 6.19
C THR A 4 -2.96 23.81 5.22
N ILE A 5 -3.72 23.48 4.18
CA ILE A 5 -3.27 22.57 3.11
C ILE A 5 -2.14 23.24 2.33
N LEU A 6 -1.01 22.54 2.24
CA LEU A 6 0.14 22.96 1.45
C LEU A 6 -0.08 22.56 -0.02
N GLU A 7 0.35 23.43 -0.95
CA GLU A 7 0.28 23.18 -2.40
C GLU A 7 -1.08 22.53 -2.82
N PRO A 8 -2.22 23.20 -2.56
CA PRO A 8 -3.54 22.60 -2.73
C PRO A 8 -3.86 22.21 -4.18
N GLU A 9 -3.16 22.80 -5.18
CA GLU A 9 -3.35 22.52 -6.61
C GLU A 9 -2.51 21.34 -7.12
N LEU A 10 -1.55 20.84 -6.32
CA LEU A 10 -0.70 19.72 -6.73
C LEU A 10 -1.55 18.45 -6.90
N PRO A 11 -1.65 17.87 -8.12
CA PRO A 11 -2.46 16.69 -8.35
C PRO A 11 -1.86 15.47 -7.66
N ILE A 12 -2.72 14.67 -7.02
CA ILE A 12 -2.35 13.47 -6.29
C ILE A 12 -3.16 12.29 -6.81
N ILE A 13 -2.49 11.20 -7.14
CA ILE A 13 -3.06 9.87 -7.24
C ILE A 13 -2.61 9.11 -6.00
N ASP A 14 -3.54 8.76 -5.13
CA ASP A 14 -3.26 7.96 -3.93
C ASP A 14 -3.21 6.47 -4.30
N PRO A 15 -2.02 5.84 -4.39
CA PRO A 15 -1.86 4.50 -4.94
C PRO A 15 -2.09 3.38 -3.91
N HIS A 16 -2.62 3.69 -2.72
CA HIS A 16 -2.82 2.68 -1.70
C HIS A 16 -3.86 3.06 -0.66
N HIS A 17 -5.03 2.52 -0.78
CA HIS A 17 -6.04 2.52 0.28
C HIS A 17 -6.79 1.20 0.29
N GLN A 18 -7.49 0.92 1.40
CA GLN A 18 -8.35 -0.24 1.57
C GLN A 18 -9.82 0.17 1.75
N LEU A 19 -10.72 -0.79 1.57
CA LEU A 19 -12.15 -0.67 1.87
C LEU A 19 -12.61 -1.95 2.56
N TRP A 20 -13.28 -1.82 3.70
CA TRP A 20 -13.71 -2.99 4.47
C TRP A 20 -14.97 -2.77 5.31
N ASP A 21 -15.57 -3.88 5.76
CA ASP A 21 -16.48 -3.97 6.89
C ASP A 21 -15.96 -5.04 7.85
N LEU A 22 -15.27 -4.62 8.90
CA LEU A 22 -14.67 -5.51 9.90
C LEU A 22 -15.58 -5.77 11.09
N ARG A 23 -16.76 -5.13 11.18
CA ARG A 23 -17.67 -5.27 12.32
C ARG A 23 -18.04 -6.71 12.65
N PRO A 24 -18.25 -7.62 11.67
CA PRO A 24 -18.50 -9.03 11.97
C PRO A 24 -17.25 -9.80 12.42
N LEU A 25 -16.05 -9.33 12.10
CA LEU A 25 -14.78 -10.02 12.37
C LEU A 25 -14.12 -9.59 13.68
N LEU A 26 -14.33 -8.33 14.13
CA LEU A 26 -13.69 -7.82 15.34
C LEU A 26 -13.95 -8.70 16.57
N PRO A 27 -15.15 -9.27 16.81
CA PRO A 27 -15.39 -10.09 17.98
C PRO A 27 -14.63 -11.43 18.02
N VAL A 28 -14.05 -11.87 16.89
CA VAL A 28 -13.33 -13.13 16.81
C VAL A 28 -11.82 -12.96 16.85
N PHE A 29 -11.31 -11.72 16.86
CA PHE A 29 -9.88 -11.50 17.07
C PHE A 29 -9.48 -11.72 18.54
N PRO A 30 -8.28 -12.28 18.80
CA PRO A 30 -7.78 -12.49 20.17
C PRO A 30 -7.69 -11.18 20.97
N GLU A 31 -8.05 -11.25 22.24
CA GLU A 31 -7.83 -10.15 23.20
C GLU A 31 -6.60 -10.46 24.13
N PRO A 32 -5.78 -9.46 24.50
CA PRO A 32 -5.84 -8.08 24.04
C PRO A 32 -5.49 -7.97 22.55
N HIS A 33 -6.11 -7.01 21.87
CA HIS A 33 -5.85 -6.79 20.44
C HIS A 33 -4.38 -6.44 20.20
N HIS A 34 -3.77 -7.08 19.21
CA HIS A 34 -2.49 -6.62 18.66
C HIS A 34 -2.61 -5.15 18.20
N PRO A 35 -1.56 -4.29 18.34
CA PRO A 35 -1.63 -2.87 17.94
C PRO A 35 -2.18 -2.65 16.52
N PHE A 36 -1.85 -3.53 15.58
CA PHE A 36 -2.40 -3.47 14.22
C PHE A 36 -3.92 -3.73 14.19
N ILE A 37 -4.41 -4.72 14.97
CA ILE A 37 -5.86 -4.96 15.09
C ILE A 37 -6.55 -3.77 15.75
N ALA A 38 -5.94 -3.19 16.80
CA ALA A 38 -6.46 -1.99 17.43
C ALA A 38 -6.55 -0.81 16.45
N ALA A 39 -5.56 -0.66 15.57
CA ALA A 39 -5.55 0.36 14.54
C ALA A 39 -6.72 0.22 13.56
N ILE A 40 -6.91 -0.98 12.97
CA ILE A 40 -8.00 -1.22 12.02
C ILE A 40 -9.38 -1.20 12.69
N ALA A 41 -9.47 -1.60 13.95
CA ALA A 41 -10.70 -1.52 14.76
C ALA A 41 -11.13 -0.07 15.02
N GLY A 42 -10.24 0.90 14.92
CA GLY A 42 -10.55 2.34 14.97
C GLY A 42 -11.39 2.84 13.80
N ALA A 43 -11.43 2.09 12.68
CA ALA A 43 -12.25 2.37 11.51
C ALA A 43 -12.92 1.07 11.02
N PRO A 44 -13.83 0.46 11.82
CA PRO A 44 -14.33 -0.90 11.57
C PRO A 44 -15.24 -0.99 10.35
N TYR A 45 -15.78 0.12 9.89
CA TYR A 45 -16.53 0.27 8.65
C TYR A 45 -15.95 1.43 7.85
N TYR A 46 -15.26 1.08 6.78
CA TYR A 46 -14.59 2.06 5.91
C TYR A 46 -14.87 1.70 4.46
N THR A 47 -15.77 2.44 3.83
CA THR A 47 -16.24 2.23 2.47
C THR A 47 -16.29 3.57 1.74
N PHE A 48 -17.07 3.67 0.65
CA PHE A 48 -17.15 4.86 -0.20
C PHE A 48 -17.24 6.19 0.57
N ASP A 49 -18.21 6.34 1.48
CA ASP A 49 -18.45 7.62 2.15
C ASP A 49 -17.28 8.04 3.04
N ALA A 50 -16.67 7.09 3.74
CA ALA A 50 -15.52 7.36 4.59
C ALA A 50 -14.29 7.76 3.79
N LEU A 51 -13.97 7.01 2.71
CA LEU A 51 -12.87 7.36 1.82
C LEU A 51 -13.12 8.69 1.12
N HIS A 52 -14.35 8.94 0.62
CA HIS A 52 -14.71 10.19 -0.03
C HIS A 52 -14.53 11.40 0.89
N ALA A 53 -14.87 11.27 2.17
CA ALA A 53 -14.64 12.32 3.15
C ALA A 53 -13.14 12.60 3.40
N GLU A 54 -12.30 11.56 3.44
CA GLU A 54 -10.84 11.71 3.62
C GLU A 54 -10.21 12.42 2.41
N VAL A 55 -10.48 11.94 1.20
CA VAL A 55 -9.91 12.54 -0.03
C VAL A 55 -10.43 13.95 -0.27
N GLY A 56 -11.60 14.30 0.26
CA GLY A 56 -12.18 15.64 0.26
C GLY A 56 -11.59 16.60 1.30
N SER A 57 -10.54 16.21 2.04
CA SER A 57 -9.96 17.01 3.14
C SER A 57 -9.19 18.26 2.70
N GLY A 58 -9.10 18.55 1.41
CA GLY A 58 -8.58 19.80 0.86
C GLY A 58 -7.34 19.65 -0.03
N HIS A 59 -6.75 18.47 -0.11
CA HIS A 59 -5.74 18.14 -1.13
C HIS A 59 -6.40 17.85 -2.48
N ASN A 60 -5.68 18.06 -3.59
CA ASN A 60 -6.15 17.76 -4.94
C ASN A 60 -5.96 16.28 -5.27
N ILE A 61 -6.75 15.41 -4.61
CA ILE A 61 -6.77 13.98 -4.94
C ILE A 61 -7.62 13.80 -6.18
N ILE A 62 -6.99 13.41 -7.29
CA ILE A 62 -7.67 13.21 -8.58
C ILE A 62 -8.12 11.76 -8.78
N ALA A 63 -7.39 10.80 -8.22
CA ALA A 63 -7.72 9.39 -8.29
C ALA A 63 -7.13 8.60 -7.13
N THR A 64 -7.62 7.38 -6.91
CA THR A 64 -7.05 6.43 -5.94
C THR A 64 -6.92 5.05 -6.55
N VAL A 65 -6.01 4.23 -5.98
CA VAL A 65 -5.85 2.81 -6.30
C VAL A 65 -6.20 1.99 -5.07
N PHE A 66 -7.12 1.05 -5.24
CA PHE A 66 -7.49 0.10 -4.20
C PHE A 66 -6.44 -1.00 -4.05
N MET A 67 -6.13 -1.35 -2.82
CA MET A 67 -5.24 -2.45 -2.45
C MET A 67 -6.03 -3.51 -1.67
N GLU A 68 -5.91 -4.77 -2.07
CA GLU A 68 -6.58 -5.90 -1.41
C GLU A 68 -6.40 -5.88 0.11
N CYS A 69 -7.41 -6.32 0.83
CA CYS A 69 -7.39 -6.39 2.29
C CYS A 69 -8.18 -7.59 2.86
N GLY A 70 -8.56 -8.54 2.01
CA GLY A 70 -9.29 -9.74 2.39
C GLY A 70 -10.76 -9.50 2.75
N ALA A 71 -11.33 -8.39 2.27
CA ALA A 71 -12.72 -8.02 2.54
C ALA A 71 -13.67 -8.50 1.42
N PHE A 72 -14.94 -8.67 1.74
CA PHE A 72 -16.03 -8.95 0.77
C PHE A 72 -15.83 -10.19 -0.10
N TYR A 73 -15.14 -11.20 0.39
CA TYR A 73 -14.95 -12.47 -0.33
C TYR A 73 -16.28 -13.19 -0.51
N THR A 74 -16.50 -13.76 -1.70
CA THR A 74 -17.75 -14.43 -2.04
C THR A 74 -17.93 -15.71 -1.24
N ALA A 75 -18.98 -15.78 -0.41
CA ALA A 75 -19.34 -16.98 0.31
C ALA A 75 -19.80 -18.09 -0.64
N GLY A 76 -19.39 -19.34 -0.39
CA GLY A 76 -19.79 -20.51 -1.18
C GLY A 76 -19.02 -20.70 -2.49
N ALA A 77 -18.17 -19.76 -2.90
CA ALA A 77 -17.20 -19.98 -3.97
C ALA A 77 -16.08 -20.93 -3.51
N SER A 78 -15.34 -21.53 -4.48
CA SER A 78 -14.11 -22.24 -4.14
C SER A 78 -13.11 -21.34 -3.45
N ASP A 79 -12.25 -21.88 -2.59
CA ASP A 79 -11.27 -21.06 -1.84
C ASP A 79 -10.41 -20.17 -2.73
N ALA A 80 -10.06 -20.64 -3.92
CA ALA A 80 -9.28 -19.87 -4.88
C ALA A 80 -10.06 -18.72 -5.53
N LEU A 81 -11.37 -18.86 -5.73
CA LEU A 81 -12.21 -17.89 -6.47
C LEU A 81 -12.99 -16.93 -5.55
N LYS A 82 -13.05 -17.19 -4.25
CA LYS A 82 -13.75 -16.28 -3.31
C LYS A 82 -13.25 -14.84 -3.35
N VAL A 83 -11.98 -14.64 -3.69
CA VAL A 83 -11.28 -13.35 -3.81
C VAL A 83 -11.88 -12.43 -4.88
N VAL A 84 -12.60 -12.99 -5.85
CA VAL A 84 -13.25 -12.24 -6.94
C VAL A 84 -14.29 -11.27 -6.39
N GLY A 85 -14.99 -11.63 -5.31
CA GLY A 85 -16.00 -10.79 -4.66
C GLY A 85 -15.46 -9.45 -4.17
N GLU A 86 -14.21 -9.40 -3.70
CA GLU A 86 -13.57 -8.14 -3.33
C GLU A 86 -13.42 -7.21 -4.54
N VAL A 87 -12.95 -7.72 -5.68
CA VAL A 87 -12.81 -6.95 -6.92
C VAL A 87 -14.15 -6.48 -7.46
N GLU A 88 -15.19 -7.33 -7.41
CA GLU A 88 -16.57 -6.96 -7.80
C GLU A 88 -17.12 -5.82 -6.94
N PHE A 89 -16.96 -5.91 -5.61
CA PHE A 89 -17.35 -4.85 -4.69
C PHE A 89 -16.65 -3.53 -4.99
N VAL A 90 -15.32 -3.56 -5.13
CA VAL A 90 -14.52 -2.37 -5.40
C VAL A 90 -14.82 -1.77 -6.78
N ASN A 91 -15.10 -2.61 -7.79
CA ASN A 91 -15.56 -2.12 -9.09
C ASN A 91 -16.91 -1.38 -8.98
N GLY A 92 -17.80 -1.80 -8.08
CA GLY A 92 -19.04 -1.08 -7.77
C GLY A 92 -18.77 0.30 -7.14
N VAL A 93 -17.82 0.39 -6.20
CA VAL A 93 -17.37 1.66 -5.61
C VAL A 93 -16.77 2.59 -6.67
N ALA A 94 -15.94 2.05 -7.56
CA ALA A 94 -15.36 2.80 -8.68
C ALA A 94 -16.46 3.33 -9.65
N ALA A 95 -17.48 2.52 -9.94
CA ALA A 95 -18.61 2.93 -10.76
C ALA A 95 -19.43 4.05 -10.09
N GLN A 96 -19.63 3.98 -8.77
CA GLN A 96 -20.28 5.04 -7.99
C GLN A 96 -19.51 6.36 -8.12
N SER A 97 -18.20 6.35 -7.92
CA SER A 97 -17.35 7.53 -8.09
C SER A 97 -17.42 8.09 -9.51
N ALA A 98 -17.39 7.21 -10.52
CA ALA A 98 -17.40 7.61 -11.93
C ALA A 98 -18.78 8.07 -12.45
N SER A 99 -19.83 8.06 -11.63
CA SER A 99 -21.20 8.47 -12.01
C SER A 99 -21.33 9.98 -12.33
N GLY A 100 -20.32 10.79 -11.96
CA GLY A 100 -20.36 12.25 -12.10
C GLY A 100 -21.11 12.96 -10.96
N LEU A 101 -21.74 12.23 -10.04
CA LEU A 101 -22.46 12.81 -8.89
C LEU A 101 -21.48 13.31 -7.79
N TYR A 102 -20.23 12.89 -7.85
CA TYR A 102 -19.18 13.18 -6.87
C TYR A 102 -18.00 13.96 -7.49
N GLY A 103 -18.25 14.72 -8.57
CA GLY A 103 -17.24 15.49 -9.29
C GLY A 103 -16.33 14.65 -10.19
N ASP A 104 -15.12 15.16 -10.42
CA ASP A 104 -14.15 14.55 -11.34
C ASP A 104 -13.21 13.53 -10.65
N LEU A 105 -13.30 13.39 -9.35
CA LEU A 105 -12.55 12.40 -8.58
C LEU A 105 -12.86 10.97 -9.06
N ARG A 106 -11.82 10.13 -9.15
CA ARG A 106 -11.92 8.73 -9.57
C ARG A 106 -11.41 7.80 -8.46
N LEU A 107 -12.27 7.46 -7.50
CA LEU A 107 -11.96 6.46 -6.48
C LEU A 107 -11.82 5.08 -7.12
N CYS A 108 -10.84 4.29 -6.64
CA CYS A 108 -10.56 2.94 -7.14
C CYS A 108 -10.38 2.91 -8.68
N ALA A 109 -9.67 3.90 -9.23
CA ALA A 109 -9.40 3.99 -10.66
C ALA A 109 -8.59 2.80 -11.18
N ALA A 110 -7.79 2.19 -10.32
CA ALA A 110 -7.16 0.89 -10.51
C ALA A 110 -7.39 0.01 -9.28
N ILE A 111 -7.33 -1.30 -9.47
CA ILE A 111 -7.60 -2.32 -8.44
C ILE A 111 -6.45 -3.32 -8.43
N VAL A 112 -5.82 -3.48 -7.28
CA VAL A 112 -4.89 -4.57 -6.98
C VAL A 112 -5.62 -5.53 -6.05
N GLY A 113 -5.86 -6.76 -6.52
CA GLY A 113 -6.57 -7.79 -5.78
C GLY A 113 -5.64 -8.86 -5.22
N HIS A 114 -6.21 -9.90 -4.64
CA HIS A 114 -5.47 -11.05 -4.15
C HIS A 114 -5.62 -12.27 -5.06
N ALA A 115 -4.52 -13.03 -5.21
CA ALA A 115 -4.56 -14.40 -5.68
C ALA A 115 -3.48 -15.20 -4.93
N ASP A 116 -3.81 -16.44 -4.55
CA ASP A 116 -2.83 -17.33 -3.93
C ASP A 116 -1.84 -17.85 -4.98
N LEU A 117 -0.69 -17.22 -5.08
CA LEU A 117 0.35 -17.59 -6.04
C LEU A 117 0.98 -18.95 -5.74
N THR A 118 0.78 -19.52 -4.53
CA THR A 118 1.23 -20.89 -4.23
C THR A 118 0.44 -21.98 -4.95
N LEU A 119 -0.66 -21.61 -5.62
CA LEU A 119 -1.38 -22.51 -6.54
C LEU A 119 -0.55 -22.92 -7.77
N GLY A 120 0.60 -22.26 -8.00
CA GLY A 120 1.42 -22.52 -9.18
C GLY A 120 0.64 -22.25 -10.47
N ASP A 121 0.73 -23.14 -11.46
CA ASP A 121 0.03 -22.98 -12.74
C ASP A 121 -1.50 -22.91 -12.62
N ARG A 122 -2.07 -23.41 -11.50
CA ARG A 122 -3.51 -23.33 -11.21
C ARG A 122 -4.00 -21.93 -10.85
N VAL A 123 -3.11 -20.94 -10.72
CA VAL A 123 -3.50 -19.55 -10.47
C VAL A 123 -4.11 -18.89 -11.71
N THR A 124 -3.79 -19.36 -12.92
CA THR A 124 -4.23 -18.74 -14.17
C THR A 124 -5.75 -18.50 -14.24
N PRO A 125 -6.62 -19.50 -13.95
CA PRO A 125 -8.07 -19.25 -13.95
C PRO A 125 -8.53 -18.20 -12.90
N VAL A 126 -7.80 -18.07 -11.79
CA VAL A 126 -8.10 -17.05 -10.77
C VAL A 126 -7.78 -15.66 -11.32
N LEU A 127 -6.60 -15.49 -11.93
CA LEU A 127 -6.19 -14.22 -12.55
C LEU A 127 -7.16 -13.80 -13.66
N GLU A 128 -7.59 -14.75 -14.51
CA GLU A 128 -8.59 -14.51 -15.56
C GLU A 128 -9.94 -14.08 -14.97
N ALA A 129 -10.39 -14.72 -13.88
CA ALA A 129 -11.64 -14.34 -13.21
C ALA A 129 -11.57 -12.94 -12.59
N LEU A 130 -10.44 -12.56 -11.98
CA LEU A 130 -10.21 -11.22 -11.43
C LEU A 130 -10.21 -10.15 -12.54
N GLN A 131 -9.55 -10.41 -13.67
CA GLN A 131 -9.57 -9.53 -14.84
C GLN A 131 -10.97 -9.39 -15.46
N ALA A 132 -11.74 -10.47 -15.49
CA ALA A 132 -13.11 -10.45 -15.98
C ALA A 132 -14.06 -9.66 -15.04
N ALA A 133 -13.80 -9.66 -13.72
CA ALA A 133 -14.60 -8.93 -12.74
C ALA A 133 -14.49 -7.42 -12.87
N SER A 134 -13.35 -6.90 -13.34
CA SER A 134 -13.16 -5.46 -13.52
C SER A 134 -12.12 -5.11 -14.58
N GLY A 135 -12.48 -4.26 -15.53
CA GLY A 135 -11.53 -3.66 -16.46
C GLY A 135 -10.53 -2.68 -15.79
N ARG A 136 -10.67 -2.43 -14.47
CA ARG A 136 -9.74 -1.64 -13.65
C ARG A 136 -8.70 -2.49 -12.92
N PHE A 137 -8.78 -3.81 -13.03
CA PHE A 137 -7.84 -4.73 -12.40
C PHE A 137 -6.45 -4.57 -13.02
N ARG A 138 -5.40 -4.42 -12.18
CA ARG A 138 -4.03 -4.11 -12.64
C ARG A 138 -2.95 -4.96 -12.02
N GLY A 139 -3.22 -5.62 -10.91
CA GLY A 139 -2.17 -6.35 -10.21
C GLY A 139 -2.66 -7.22 -9.10
N ILE A 140 -1.71 -7.90 -8.51
CA ILE A 140 -1.90 -8.80 -7.36
C ILE A 140 -1.06 -8.30 -6.19
N ARG A 141 -1.64 -8.35 -4.98
CA ARG A 141 -0.88 -8.38 -3.74
C ARG A 141 -1.08 -9.73 -3.06
N HIS A 142 0.02 -10.35 -2.70
CA HIS A 142 0.04 -11.53 -1.83
C HIS A 142 0.96 -11.20 -0.67
N SER A 143 0.40 -10.99 0.52
CA SER A 143 1.18 -10.65 1.70
C SER A 143 2.21 -11.74 1.98
N ALA A 144 3.47 -11.33 2.13
CA ALA A 144 4.58 -12.23 2.40
C ALA A 144 5.24 -11.93 3.76
N SER A 145 4.60 -11.09 4.56
CA SER A 145 5.11 -10.63 5.85
C SER A 145 5.26 -11.79 6.83
N TRP A 146 6.47 -11.98 7.33
CA TRP A 146 6.84 -13.00 8.31
C TRP A 146 7.91 -12.47 9.25
N ASP A 147 7.83 -12.86 10.51
CA ASP A 147 8.89 -12.66 11.50
C ASP A 147 8.97 -13.87 12.44
N ALA A 148 10.18 -14.15 12.97
CA ALA A 148 10.39 -15.21 13.94
C ALA A 148 9.73 -14.90 15.30
N ASP A 149 9.59 -13.61 15.65
CA ASP A 149 8.84 -13.16 16.81
C ASP A 149 7.35 -13.02 16.46
N PRO A 150 6.48 -13.92 16.97
CA PRO A 150 5.05 -13.87 16.65
C PRO A 150 4.36 -12.61 17.16
N ALA A 151 4.97 -11.87 18.09
CA ALA A 151 4.42 -10.61 18.59
C ALA A 151 4.55 -9.44 17.59
N VAL A 152 5.38 -9.59 16.55
CA VAL A 152 5.58 -8.55 15.54
C VAL A 152 4.33 -8.36 14.65
N LEU A 153 3.77 -9.46 14.16
CA LEU A 153 2.59 -9.42 13.26
C LEU A 153 1.28 -9.70 13.99
N GLY A 154 1.30 -10.48 15.07
CA GLY A 154 0.11 -11.01 15.68
C GLY A 154 -0.62 -12.02 14.77
N ALA A 155 -1.41 -12.92 15.35
CA ALA A 155 -2.28 -13.77 14.54
C ALA A 155 -3.44 -12.93 13.96
N PRO A 156 -3.88 -13.15 12.73
CA PRO A 156 -3.57 -14.22 11.77
C PRO A 156 -2.65 -13.81 10.60
N PHE A 157 -1.85 -12.75 10.73
CA PHE A 157 -1.21 -12.08 9.59
C PHE A 157 0.15 -12.66 9.14
N HIS A 158 0.53 -13.82 9.63
CA HIS A 158 1.79 -14.46 9.25
C HIS A 158 1.69 -15.20 7.92
N ALA A 159 2.52 -14.82 6.95
CA ALA A 159 2.82 -15.65 5.79
C ALA A 159 3.77 -16.82 6.22
N PRO A 160 3.87 -17.88 5.41
CA PRO A 160 4.93 -18.88 5.60
C PRO A 160 6.31 -18.24 5.47
N GLN A 161 7.25 -18.67 6.31
CA GLN A 161 8.66 -18.25 6.21
C GLN A 161 9.22 -18.54 4.82
N GLY A 162 9.88 -17.54 4.19
CA GLY A 162 10.52 -17.70 2.89
C GLY A 162 9.53 -17.86 1.72
N LEU A 163 8.29 -17.43 1.86
CA LEU A 163 7.23 -17.56 0.84
C LEU A 163 7.69 -17.15 -0.55
N LEU A 164 8.31 -15.96 -0.70
CA LEU A 164 8.76 -15.43 -1.99
C LEU A 164 9.83 -16.29 -2.68
N GLY A 165 10.56 -17.09 -1.91
CA GLY A 165 11.57 -18.01 -2.39
C GLY A 165 11.04 -19.41 -2.73
N SER A 166 9.82 -19.75 -2.33
CA SER A 166 9.28 -21.10 -2.52
C SER A 166 8.97 -21.41 -3.99
N ASP A 167 9.21 -22.66 -4.40
CA ASP A 167 8.96 -23.11 -5.77
C ASP A 167 7.48 -22.94 -6.17
N ALA A 168 6.56 -23.23 -5.23
CA ALA A 168 5.14 -23.10 -5.46
C ALA A 168 4.71 -21.64 -5.74
N PHE A 169 5.19 -20.68 -4.93
CA PHE A 169 4.93 -19.26 -5.15
C PHE A 169 5.50 -18.79 -6.50
N ARG A 170 6.76 -19.11 -6.79
CA ARG A 170 7.44 -18.70 -8.03
C ARG A 170 6.79 -19.31 -9.28
N ALA A 171 6.28 -20.53 -9.16
CA ALA A 171 5.50 -21.16 -10.23
C ALA A 171 4.18 -20.42 -10.55
N GLY A 172 3.55 -19.77 -9.55
CA GLY A 172 2.39 -18.90 -9.78
C GLY A 172 2.81 -17.51 -10.23
N PHE A 173 3.85 -16.95 -9.63
CA PHE A 173 4.33 -15.59 -9.89
C PHE A 173 4.69 -15.35 -11.38
N LYS A 174 5.28 -16.33 -12.05
CA LYS A 174 5.64 -16.26 -13.49
C LYS A 174 4.47 -15.93 -14.42
N HIS A 175 3.21 -16.12 -13.96
CA HIS A 175 2.02 -15.84 -14.77
C HIS A 175 1.59 -14.38 -14.76
N LEU A 176 2.17 -13.53 -13.89
CA LEU A 176 1.78 -12.12 -13.77
C LEU A 176 2.23 -11.29 -14.97
N ALA A 177 3.52 -11.30 -15.31
CA ALA A 177 4.07 -10.51 -16.42
C ALA A 177 3.40 -10.81 -17.77
N PRO A 178 3.16 -12.07 -18.19
CA PRO A 178 2.46 -12.37 -19.44
C PRO A 178 1.03 -11.82 -19.50
N GLN A 179 0.38 -11.59 -18.35
CA GLN A 179 -0.96 -11.02 -18.25
C GLN A 179 -0.95 -9.50 -18.02
N GLY A 180 0.23 -8.86 -18.01
CA GLY A 180 0.39 -7.41 -17.79
C GLY A 180 0.05 -6.98 -16.36
N LEU A 181 0.17 -7.87 -15.38
CA LEU A 181 -0.17 -7.61 -13.98
C LEU A 181 1.07 -7.22 -13.18
N SER A 182 0.93 -6.18 -12.34
CA SER A 182 1.92 -5.83 -11.32
C SER A 182 1.83 -6.76 -10.11
N PHE A 183 2.90 -6.76 -9.32
CA PHE A 183 2.93 -7.40 -8.02
C PHE A 183 3.28 -6.38 -6.93
N ASP A 184 2.31 -6.05 -6.10
CA ASP A 184 2.54 -5.25 -4.89
C ASP A 184 2.99 -6.18 -3.76
N VAL A 185 4.11 -5.86 -3.12
CA VAL A 185 4.69 -6.72 -2.09
C VAL A 185 4.76 -6.04 -0.74
N TRP A 186 4.00 -6.59 0.21
CA TRP A 186 4.12 -6.21 1.61
C TRP A 186 4.97 -7.23 2.36
N VAL A 187 6.13 -6.76 2.83
CA VAL A 187 7.09 -7.49 3.66
C VAL A 187 7.53 -6.62 4.82
N LEU A 188 8.15 -7.22 5.81
CA LEU A 188 8.86 -6.52 6.88
C LEU A 188 10.31 -6.27 6.48
N GLU A 189 10.94 -5.24 7.02
CA GLU A 189 12.31 -4.83 6.63
C GLU A 189 13.35 -5.98 6.62
N PRO A 190 13.32 -6.97 7.55
CA PRO A 190 14.28 -8.08 7.51
C PRO A 190 14.15 -8.96 6.26
N GLN A 191 13.02 -8.88 5.56
CA GLN A 191 12.72 -9.68 4.37
C GLN A 191 13.07 -8.99 3.04
N LEU A 192 13.63 -7.79 3.05
CA LEU A 192 13.99 -7.07 1.81
C LEU A 192 14.91 -7.88 0.89
N GLY A 193 15.75 -8.75 1.45
CA GLY A 193 16.58 -9.68 0.67
C GLY A 193 15.76 -10.66 -0.18
N ASP A 194 14.60 -11.10 0.31
CA ASP A 194 13.72 -12.00 -0.43
C ASP A 194 13.08 -11.28 -1.63
N VAL A 195 12.73 -9.99 -1.46
CA VAL A 195 12.20 -9.15 -2.55
C VAL A 195 13.27 -8.91 -3.62
N ILE A 196 14.53 -8.63 -3.22
CA ILE A 196 15.67 -8.49 -4.14
C ILE A 196 15.85 -9.77 -4.97
N ALA A 197 15.82 -10.94 -4.30
CA ALA A 197 15.95 -12.23 -4.96
C ALA A 197 14.79 -12.50 -5.94
N LEU A 198 13.56 -12.12 -5.58
CA LEU A 198 12.38 -12.24 -6.45
C LEU A 198 12.51 -11.31 -7.67
N ALA A 199 12.85 -10.04 -7.46
CA ALA A 199 12.98 -9.05 -8.53
C ALA A 199 14.03 -9.45 -9.57
N ARG A 200 15.17 -9.99 -9.12
CA ARG A 200 16.24 -10.50 -10.00
C ARG A 200 15.83 -11.76 -10.76
N ALA A 201 15.01 -12.61 -10.14
CA ALA A 201 14.54 -13.84 -10.79
C ALA A 201 13.46 -13.59 -11.84
N PHE A 202 12.71 -12.49 -11.72
CA PHE A 202 11.58 -12.15 -12.60
C PHE A 202 11.68 -10.70 -13.10
N PRO A 203 12.69 -10.36 -13.91
CA PRO A 203 12.95 -8.98 -14.32
C PRO A 203 11.84 -8.36 -15.19
N GLU A 204 10.99 -9.18 -15.80
CA GLU A 204 9.88 -8.74 -16.64
C GLU A 204 8.61 -8.37 -15.84
N THR A 205 8.56 -8.73 -14.56
CA THR A 205 7.40 -8.43 -13.71
C THR A 205 7.62 -7.08 -13.01
N SER A 206 6.66 -6.16 -13.14
CA SER A 206 6.64 -4.93 -12.37
C SER A 206 6.33 -5.26 -10.91
N ILE A 207 7.27 -4.94 -10.01
CA ILE A 207 7.15 -5.15 -8.56
C ILE A 207 7.05 -3.79 -7.87
N VAL A 208 6.10 -3.66 -6.95
CA VAL A 208 5.90 -2.46 -6.14
C VAL A 208 6.16 -2.80 -4.67
N LEU A 209 7.20 -2.23 -4.10
CA LEU A 209 7.48 -2.39 -2.66
C LEU A 209 6.56 -1.49 -1.86
N ASP A 210 5.70 -2.05 -1.01
CA ASP A 210 4.82 -1.31 -0.11
C ASP A 210 5.61 -0.69 1.06
N HIS A 211 5.18 0.49 1.51
CA HIS A 211 5.48 1.08 2.83
C HIS A 211 6.98 1.26 3.14
N CYS A 212 7.78 1.68 2.17
CA CYS A 212 9.25 1.77 2.34
C CYS A 212 9.88 0.45 2.87
N GLY A 213 9.25 -0.70 2.61
CA GLY A 213 9.68 -1.99 3.13
C GLY A 213 9.45 -2.18 4.62
N THR A 214 8.51 -1.48 5.20
CA THR A 214 8.02 -1.58 6.59
C THR A 214 9.14 -1.59 7.64
N PRO A 215 9.84 -0.45 7.88
CA PRO A 215 10.77 -0.33 9.01
C PRO A 215 10.07 -0.64 10.33
N LEU A 216 10.67 -1.48 11.17
CA LEU A 216 10.03 -2.03 12.37
C LEU A 216 10.40 -1.29 13.65
N ASN A 217 9.37 -0.95 14.46
CA ASN A 217 9.51 -0.41 15.81
C ASN A 217 8.46 -1.01 16.78
N ILE A 218 8.21 -2.30 16.67
CA ILE A 218 7.23 -3.03 17.48
C ILE A 218 7.86 -4.29 18.08
N ALA A 219 7.31 -4.80 19.17
CA ALA A 219 7.71 -6.05 19.82
C ALA A 219 9.25 -6.10 20.07
N SER A 220 9.95 -7.12 19.60
CA SER A 220 11.42 -7.26 19.74
C SER A 220 12.23 -6.17 19.03
N TYR A 221 11.61 -5.38 18.16
CA TYR A 221 12.23 -4.25 17.44
C TYR A 221 11.99 -2.90 18.10
N HIS A 222 11.13 -2.82 19.12
CA HIS A 222 10.78 -1.56 19.77
C HIS A 222 12.00 -0.81 20.30
N GLY A 223 12.10 0.49 19.99
CA GLY A 223 13.21 1.36 20.38
C GLY A 223 14.51 1.17 19.57
N ARG A 224 14.51 0.33 18.53
CA ARG A 224 15.71 -0.05 17.78
C ARG A 224 15.80 0.54 16.38
N LEU A 225 14.96 1.52 16.02
CA LEU A 225 14.98 2.17 14.71
C LEU A 225 16.37 2.64 14.29
N HIS A 226 17.13 3.24 15.22
CA HIS A 226 18.49 3.73 14.93
C HIS A 226 19.45 2.59 14.55
N GLU A 227 19.41 1.45 15.25
CA GLU A 227 20.24 0.28 14.93
C GLU A 227 19.86 -0.37 13.59
N ARG A 228 18.57 -0.34 13.28
CA ARG A 228 18.01 -0.99 12.08
C ARG A 228 18.12 -0.14 10.82
N PHE A 229 18.34 1.17 10.95
CA PHE A 229 18.34 2.10 9.82
C PHE A 229 19.40 1.75 8.76
N GLU A 230 20.65 1.49 9.17
CA GLU A 230 21.72 1.20 8.21
C GLU A 230 21.54 -0.13 7.46
N PRO A 231 21.16 -1.26 8.12
CA PRO A 231 20.80 -2.47 7.41
C PRO A 231 19.64 -2.25 6.43
N TRP A 232 18.58 -1.56 6.84
CA TRP A 232 17.45 -1.22 5.99
C TRP A 232 17.88 -0.37 4.79
N ARG A 233 18.63 0.70 5.03
CA ARG A 233 19.13 1.61 3.98
C ARG A 233 19.97 0.87 2.93
N THR A 234 20.82 -0.04 3.37
CA THR A 234 21.64 -0.88 2.50
C THR A 234 20.77 -1.76 1.61
N ALA A 235 19.77 -2.43 2.18
CA ALA A 235 18.85 -3.28 1.43
C ALA A 235 17.97 -2.48 0.45
N ILE A 236 17.49 -1.29 0.83
CA ILE A 236 16.75 -0.39 -0.06
C ILE A 236 17.59 0.03 -1.26
N ARG A 237 18.86 0.42 -1.05
CA ARG A 237 19.77 0.78 -2.15
C ARG A 237 20.07 -0.40 -3.07
N GLU A 238 20.22 -1.59 -2.51
CA GLU A 238 20.38 -2.81 -3.31
C GLU A 238 19.12 -3.12 -4.12
N LEU A 239 17.93 -3.04 -3.51
CA LEU A 239 16.66 -3.26 -4.20
C LEU A 239 16.45 -2.24 -5.33
N ALA A 240 16.84 -0.99 -5.13
CA ALA A 240 16.74 0.06 -6.14
C ALA A 240 17.60 -0.22 -7.39
N SER A 241 18.62 -1.10 -7.29
CA SER A 241 19.38 -1.58 -8.46
C SER A 241 18.57 -2.50 -9.39
N CYS A 242 17.41 -3.00 -8.94
CA CYS A 242 16.48 -3.78 -9.75
C CYS A 242 15.56 -2.80 -10.52
N PRO A 243 15.68 -2.69 -11.87
CA PRO A 243 14.94 -1.67 -12.65
C PRO A 243 13.44 -1.90 -12.70
N ASN A 244 12.98 -3.12 -12.43
CA ASN A 244 11.58 -3.53 -12.38
C ASN A 244 10.90 -3.29 -11.03
N VAL A 245 11.58 -2.62 -10.08
CA VAL A 245 11.03 -2.30 -8.77
C VAL A 245 10.73 -0.81 -8.63
N THR A 246 9.54 -0.52 -8.15
CA THR A 246 9.05 0.81 -7.72
C THR A 246 8.75 0.76 -6.23
N VAL A 247 8.88 1.87 -5.50
CA VAL A 247 8.64 1.95 -4.06
C VAL A 247 7.47 2.88 -3.73
N LYS A 248 6.63 2.49 -2.80
CA LYS A 248 5.63 3.35 -2.18
C LYS A 248 6.20 4.03 -0.94
N LEU A 249 6.03 5.34 -0.89
CA LEU A 249 6.53 6.25 0.13
C LEU A 249 5.40 6.56 1.11
N GLY A 250 5.18 5.69 2.08
CA GLY A 250 4.14 5.80 3.08
C GLY A 250 4.16 4.62 4.04
N GLY A 251 3.01 4.35 4.69
CA GLY A 251 2.89 3.27 5.66
C GLY A 251 3.68 3.48 6.97
N LEU A 252 4.35 4.62 7.13
CA LEU A 252 5.21 4.88 8.29
C LEU A 252 4.42 5.22 9.56
N ALA A 253 3.14 5.60 9.41
CA ALA A 253 2.24 5.84 10.52
C ALA A 253 1.57 4.55 11.05
N MET A 254 1.83 3.39 10.42
CA MET A 254 1.34 2.10 10.92
C MET A 254 1.89 1.76 12.31
N ALA A 255 1.12 0.98 13.05
CA ALA A 255 1.54 0.42 14.35
C ALA A 255 2.85 -0.38 14.28
N PHE A 256 3.16 -1.01 13.15
CA PHE A 256 4.41 -1.74 12.93
C PHE A 256 5.64 -0.84 12.91
N CYS A 257 5.52 0.33 12.29
CA CYS A 257 6.62 1.29 12.14
C CYS A 257 6.83 2.14 13.40
N GLY A 258 5.76 2.33 14.19
CA GLY A 258 5.82 3.16 15.40
C GLY A 258 6.35 4.56 15.14
N MET A 259 5.95 5.18 14.05
CA MET A 259 6.35 6.53 13.67
C MET A 259 5.10 7.40 13.34
N PRO A 260 4.32 7.86 14.32
CA PRO A 260 4.62 7.95 15.75
C PRO A 260 4.38 6.66 16.54
N ASP A 261 5.11 6.52 17.63
CA ASP A 261 5.06 5.37 18.54
C ASP A 261 3.74 5.27 19.37
N HIS A 262 2.91 6.26 19.37
CA HIS A 262 1.83 6.45 20.35
C HIS A 262 0.39 6.41 19.82
N GLY A 263 0.12 5.79 18.69
CA GLY A 263 -1.27 5.64 18.19
C GLY A 263 -2.01 6.95 17.93
N PRO A 264 -3.32 6.88 17.65
CA PRO A 264 -4.07 7.86 16.87
C PRO A 264 -4.31 9.22 17.52
N ALA A 265 -3.88 9.50 18.70
CA ALA A 265 -4.31 10.70 19.41
C ALA A 265 -3.24 11.74 19.67
N ALA A 266 -2.04 11.55 19.17
CA ALA A 266 -0.95 12.49 19.47
C ALA A 266 -1.18 13.88 18.85
N GLY A 267 -2.10 14.00 17.87
CA GLY A 267 -2.37 15.29 17.20
C GLY A 267 -1.08 15.92 16.67
N LEU A 268 -0.16 15.08 16.16
CA LEU A 268 1.12 15.54 15.68
C LEU A 268 0.95 16.40 14.43
N SER A 269 1.74 17.48 14.36
CA SER A 269 1.73 18.31 13.15
C SER A 269 2.48 17.62 12.01
N SER A 270 2.15 18.04 10.77
CA SER A 270 2.87 17.59 9.58
C SER A 270 4.36 17.89 9.62
N GLU A 271 4.81 18.90 10.38
CA GLU A 271 6.23 19.20 10.58
C GLU A 271 6.92 18.12 11.40
N VAL A 272 6.27 17.66 12.46
CA VAL A 272 6.80 16.59 13.32
C VAL A 272 6.86 15.29 12.54
N LEU A 273 5.77 14.92 11.84
CA LEU A 273 5.72 13.71 11.01
C LEU A 273 6.79 13.74 9.91
N ALA A 274 6.91 14.86 9.20
CA ALA A 274 7.95 15.04 8.18
C ALA A 274 9.36 14.85 8.75
N ALA A 275 9.63 15.40 9.93
CA ALA A 275 10.94 15.24 10.58
C ALA A 275 11.23 13.77 10.93
N MET A 276 10.23 13.03 11.42
CA MET A 276 10.35 11.61 11.76
C MET A 276 10.57 10.72 10.54
N TRP A 277 9.82 10.97 9.45
CA TRP A 277 9.84 10.15 8.24
C TRP A 277 10.98 10.50 7.28
N ARG A 278 11.57 11.68 7.41
CA ARG A 278 12.62 12.21 6.53
C ARG A 278 13.73 11.22 6.20
N PRO A 279 14.37 10.54 7.16
CA PRO A 279 15.48 9.62 6.85
C PRO A 279 15.06 8.49 5.92
N TYR A 280 13.85 7.99 6.09
CA TYR A 280 13.31 6.87 5.30
C TYR A 280 12.86 7.32 3.91
N ILE A 281 12.05 8.36 3.84
CA ILE A 281 11.51 8.89 2.58
C ILE A 281 12.62 9.41 1.67
N GLU A 282 13.54 10.24 2.20
CA GLU A 282 14.66 10.77 1.41
C GLU A 282 15.57 9.65 0.91
N THR A 283 15.88 8.66 1.75
CA THR A 283 16.67 7.48 1.31
C THR A 283 16.00 6.74 0.14
N CYS A 284 14.68 6.51 0.20
CA CYS A 284 13.95 5.87 -0.89
C CYS A 284 13.96 6.72 -2.16
N ILE A 285 13.71 8.03 -2.06
CA ILE A 285 13.74 8.95 -3.22
C ILE A 285 15.14 9.00 -3.83
N GLU A 286 16.19 9.11 -3.00
CA GLU A 286 17.58 9.11 -3.49
C GLU A 286 17.96 7.81 -4.20
N ALA A 287 17.49 6.67 -3.69
CA ALA A 287 17.83 5.37 -4.24
C ALA A 287 17.07 5.04 -5.54
N PHE A 288 15.75 5.29 -5.58
CA PHE A 288 14.88 4.90 -6.69
C PHE A 288 14.70 6.01 -7.74
N GLY A 289 14.89 7.28 -7.35
CA GLY A 289 14.50 8.44 -8.16
C GLY A 289 12.99 8.67 -8.15
N ALA A 290 12.57 9.88 -8.53
CA ALA A 290 11.15 10.27 -8.54
C ALA A 290 10.28 9.39 -9.44
N GLU A 291 10.84 8.91 -10.55
CA GLU A 291 10.15 8.08 -11.54
C GLU A 291 9.87 6.64 -11.07
N ARG A 292 10.49 6.20 -9.97
CA ARG A 292 10.25 4.87 -9.38
C ARG A 292 9.90 4.94 -7.90
N ALA A 293 9.36 6.08 -7.48
CA ALA A 293 8.84 6.29 -6.14
C ALA A 293 7.49 6.99 -6.22
N MET A 294 6.55 6.66 -5.35
CA MET A 294 5.23 7.28 -5.30
C MET A 294 4.73 7.37 -3.87
N PHE A 295 4.20 8.53 -3.47
CA PHE A 295 3.58 8.69 -2.16
C PHE A 295 2.26 7.96 -2.08
N GLU A 296 1.95 7.37 -0.92
CA GLU A 296 0.72 6.62 -0.64
C GLU A 296 0.13 7.02 0.71
N SER A 297 -1.19 6.93 0.87
CA SER A 297 -1.82 7.18 2.17
C SER A 297 -1.84 5.97 3.09
N ASN A 298 -1.99 4.78 2.54
CA ASN A 298 -2.26 3.54 3.27
C ASN A 298 -3.50 3.65 4.21
N PHE A 299 -4.52 4.41 3.78
CA PHE A 299 -5.73 4.61 4.58
C PHE A 299 -6.74 3.46 4.41
N PRO A 300 -7.42 3.09 5.52
CA PRO A 300 -7.43 3.74 6.83
C PRO A 300 -6.40 3.22 7.83
N VAL A 301 -5.43 2.40 7.43
CA VAL A 301 -4.44 1.80 8.36
C VAL A 301 -3.58 2.89 9.01
N ASP A 302 -3.07 3.84 8.24
CA ASP A 302 -2.21 4.94 8.74
C ASP A 302 -2.98 6.00 9.55
N ARG A 303 -4.33 5.93 9.63
CA ARG A 303 -5.10 6.72 10.62
C ARG A 303 -4.66 6.46 12.06
N TRP A 304 -3.96 5.36 12.29
CA TRP A 304 -3.31 5.07 13.56
C TRP A 304 -2.40 6.22 14.03
N GLY A 305 -1.60 6.80 13.14
CA GLY A 305 -0.60 7.80 13.50
C GLY A 305 -0.84 9.21 12.94
N ALA A 306 -1.72 9.37 11.95
CA ALA A 306 -1.96 10.65 11.29
C ALA A 306 -3.37 10.75 10.69
N ASP A 307 -3.97 11.94 10.64
CA ASP A 307 -5.11 12.20 9.76
C ASP A 307 -4.64 12.39 8.30
N TYR A 308 -5.58 12.21 7.35
CA TYR A 308 -5.29 12.22 5.92
C TYR A 308 -4.67 13.54 5.44
N ALA A 309 -5.21 14.68 5.91
CA ALA A 309 -4.72 15.98 5.50
C ALA A 309 -3.31 16.26 6.05
N THR A 310 -3.07 15.92 7.31
CA THR A 310 -1.75 16.07 7.96
C THR A 310 -0.70 15.17 7.32
N LEU A 311 -1.07 13.93 6.96
CA LEU A 311 -0.18 12.99 6.26
C LEU A 311 0.32 13.57 4.93
N TRP A 312 -0.58 14.03 4.07
CA TRP A 312 -0.20 14.62 2.79
C TRP A 312 0.58 15.94 2.95
N ASN A 313 0.26 16.76 3.96
CA ASN A 313 1.08 17.91 4.30
C ASN A 313 2.50 17.51 4.71
N ALA A 314 2.68 16.43 5.47
CA ALA A 314 4.01 15.94 5.85
C ALA A 314 4.84 15.56 4.62
N PHE A 315 4.25 14.86 3.64
CA PHE A 315 4.92 14.54 2.38
C PHE A 315 5.29 15.79 1.58
N LYS A 316 4.39 16.78 1.49
CA LYS A 316 4.68 18.06 0.81
C LYS A 316 5.81 18.85 1.49
N ARG A 317 5.94 18.75 2.81
CA ARG A 317 7.09 19.33 3.53
C ARG A 317 8.41 18.63 3.17
N LEU A 318 8.40 17.32 3.01
CA LEU A 318 9.57 16.53 2.62
C LEU A 318 10.06 16.89 1.22
N THR A 319 9.15 17.26 0.32
CA THR A 319 9.46 17.56 -1.07
C THR A 319 9.46 19.06 -1.38
N HIS A 320 9.49 19.93 -0.38
CA HIS A 320 9.44 21.39 -0.58
C HIS A 320 10.52 21.88 -1.56
N GLY A 321 11.72 21.29 -1.51
CA GLY A 321 12.84 21.65 -2.38
C GLY A 321 12.89 20.91 -3.73
N ALA A 322 11.98 19.98 -3.97
CA ALA A 322 11.94 19.22 -5.22
C ALA A 322 11.40 20.08 -6.38
N SER A 323 11.86 19.80 -7.60
CA SER A 323 11.34 20.43 -8.80
C SER A 323 9.86 20.07 -9.05
N ASN A 324 9.18 20.86 -9.87
CA ASN A 324 7.78 20.57 -10.25
C ASN A 324 7.66 19.22 -10.99
N GLU A 325 8.68 18.83 -11.76
CA GLU A 325 8.71 17.56 -12.47
C GLU A 325 8.82 16.39 -11.48
N GLU A 326 9.74 16.46 -10.52
CA GLU A 326 9.88 15.45 -9.46
C GLU A 326 8.60 15.35 -8.62
N LYS A 327 7.98 16.47 -8.24
CA LYS A 327 6.70 16.45 -7.51
C LYS A 327 5.60 15.79 -8.34
N ARG A 328 5.47 16.12 -9.63
CA ARG A 328 4.49 15.46 -10.50
C ARG A 328 4.71 13.96 -10.59
N ALA A 329 5.94 13.50 -10.69
CA ALA A 329 6.27 12.08 -10.68
C ALA A 329 5.87 11.43 -9.36
N LEU A 330 6.34 11.95 -8.23
CA LEU A 330 6.14 11.40 -6.89
C LEU A 330 4.67 11.35 -6.43
N TYR A 331 3.86 12.36 -6.81
CA TYR A 331 2.48 12.49 -6.32
C TYR A 331 1.44 11.91 -7.26
N ALA A 332 1.74 11.77 -8.56
CA ALA A 332 0.75 11.27 -9.52
C ALA A 332 1.34 10.44 -10.66
N GLY A 333 2.40 10.89 -11.30
CA GLY A 333 2.91 10.33 -12.55
C GLY A 333 3.37 8.88 -12.43
N THR A 334 4.14 8.57 -11.39
CA THR A 334 4.63 7.21 -11.14
C THR A 334 3.48 6.25 -10.87
N ALA A 335 2.52 6.64 -10.02
CA ALA A 335 1.32 5.83 -9.76
C ALA A 335 0.49 5.62 -11.02
N ALA A 336 0.27 6.69 -11.80
CA ALA A 336 -0.47 6.61 -13.06
C ALA A 336 0.14 5.59 -14.02
N ARG A 337 1.46 5.64 -14.23
CA ARG A 337 2.20 4.74 -15.12
C ARG A 337 2.19 3.29 -14.61
N VAL A 338 2.46 3.09 -13.31
CA VAL A 338 2.52 1.74 -12.72
C VAL A 338 1.18 1.03 -12.84
N TYR A 339 0.06 1.74 -12.62
CA TYR A 339 -1.27 1.14 -12.62
C TYR A 339 -2.07 1.41 -13.92
N GLY A 340 -1.42 1.95 -14.96
CA GLY A 340 -2.01 2.11 -16.30
C GLY A 340 -3.24 3.04 -16.31
N ILE A 341 -3.14 4.18 -15.62
CA ILE A 341 -4.20 5.19 -15.49
C ILE A 341 -3.74 6.60 -15.90
N GLU A 342 -2.73 6.70 -16.77
CA GLU A 342 -2.14 7.97 -17.25
C GLU A 342 -3.16 8.88 -17.92
N ALA A 343 -4.22 8.31 -18.50
CA ALA A 343 -5.30 9.10 -19.11
C ALA A 343 -5.96 10.08 -18.12
N LEU A 344 -5.88 9.82 -16.82
CA LEU A 344 -6.41 10.71 -15.78
C LEU A 344 -5.55 11.98 -15.58
N LEU A 345 -4.32 11.99 -16.09
CA LEU A 345 -3.43 13.16 -16.04
C LEU A 345 -3.65 14.13 -17.23
N ALA A 346 -4.43 13.76 -18.25
CA ALA A 346 -4.61 14.54 -19.48
C ALA A 346 -5.44 15.82 -19.33
N GLY A 347 -5.75 16.24 -18.14
CA GLY A 347 -6.52 17.47 -17.86
C GLY A 347 -6.02 18.26 -16.66
N VAL A 348 -4.83 17.89 -16.13
CA VAL A 348 -4.31 18.41 -14.86
C VAL A 348 -2.98 19.11 -15.04
#